data_1109f953e9f3945d817240ff53c0314c
#
_entry.id   1109f953e9f3945d817240ff53c0314c
#
_cell.length_a   1.000
_cell.length_b   1.000
_cell.length_c   1.000
_cell.angle_alpha   90.00
_cell.angle_beta   90.00
_cell.angle_gamma   90.00
#
_symmetry.space_group_name_H-M   'P 1'
#
loop_
_entity.id
_entity.type
_entity.pdbx_description
1 polymer ?
#
loop_
_entity_poly.entity_id
_entity_poly.type
_entity_poly.pdbx_seq_one_letter_code
_entity_poly.pdbx_strand_id
1 'polypeptide(L)'
;MTAQLENPPLTVIIVSYNTRDLTLAALRTLYATTQATGFHTVVLDNASSDGSADAVVEAFPQVELIRSTENLGFARANNVVAAAARSEWLLLLNPDTECHPGAVDNLLAFARANPQAGIYGGRTVFPDGRLNIASCWNRITPWSVLCLATGLTAAFPRSALFDTEAMGGWQRDTVREVDIVVGCFLLIRRELWERLGGFDLRYFMYGEEADLCLRARRLGFHPMITPDAQIMHLVGAASASKVGTRILVTKARVTLIRDHWPRGLVPLGVAMMWLWGGTRIAASWLLARTGQRRGPERLMYWSEVWARRAEWLKGY
;
A
#
# COMPACT_ATOMS: atom_id res chain seq x y z
N MET A 1 -7.02 33.26 5.90
CA MET A 1 -5.55 33.27 6.06
C MET A 1 -5.21 32.40 7.26
N THR A 2 -4.97 31.12 7.07
CA THR A 2 -4.43 30.23 8.10
C THR A 2 -2.94 30.54 8.22
N ALA A 3 -2.54 31.07 9.40
CA ALA A 3 -1.12 31.22 9.72
C ALA A 3 -0.44 29.87 9.48
N GLN A 4 0.58 29.82 8.64
CA GLN A 4 1.47 28.67 8.56
C GLN A 4 2.06 28.48 9.95
N LEU A 5 1.67 27.39 10.63
CA LEU A 5 2.29 27.01 11.89
C LEU A 5 3.77 26.77 11.60
N GLU A 6 4.67 27.40 12.33
CA GLU A 6 6.14 27.24 12.13
C GLU A 6 6.58 25.77 12.19
N ASN A 7 5.83 24.90 12.90
CA ASN A 7 6.01 23.45 12.92
C ASN A 7 4.63 22.77 13.05
N PRO A 8 3.94 22.44 11.96
CA PRO A 8 2.69 21.71 12.02
C PRO A 8 2.92 20.30 12.60
N PRO A 9 1.96 19.75 13.37
CA PRO A 9 2.12 18.43 13.97
C PRO A 9 2.22 17.29 12.96
N LEU A 10 1.76 17.50 11.72
CA LEU A 10 1.63 16.48 10.69
C LEU A 10 2.25 16.96 9.35
N THR A 11 3.04 16.11 8.73
CA THR A 11 3.41 16.23 7.30
C THR A 11 2.64 15.17 6.50
N VAL A 12 1.87 15.63 5.52
CA VAL A 12 1.19 14.75 4.54
C VAL A 12 2.10 14.62 3.32
N ILE A 13 2.42 13.39 2.96
CA ILE A 13 3.33 13.04 1.84
C ILE A 13 2.49 12.43 0.72
N ILE A 14 2.51 13.03 -0.45
CA ILE A 14 1.86 12.52 -1.66
C ILE A 14 2.95 12.32 -2.73
N VAL A 15 3.08 11.10 -3.23
CA VAL A 15 3.96 10.79 -4.37
C VAL A 15 3.10 10.66 -5.63
N SER A 16 3.29 11.56 -6.58
CA SER A 16 2.53 11.63 -7.84
C SER A 16 3.38 11.18 -9.02
N TYR A 17 2.84 10.33 -9.88
CA TYR A 17 3.45 9.95 -11.16
C TYR A 17 2.40 9.77 -12.24
N ASN A 18 2.27 10.72 -13.15
CA ASN A 18 1.26 10.75 -14.22
C ASN A 18 -0.17 10.52 -13.69
N THR A 19 -0.53 11.27 -12.63
CA THR A 19 -1.83 11.17 -11.93
C THR A 19 -2.43 12.55 -11.66
N ARG A 20 -2.31 13.48 -12.62
CA ARG A 20 -2.71 14.89 -12.48
C ARG A 20 -4.07 15.07 -11.80
N ASP A 21 -5.13 14.57 -12.43
CA ASP A 21 -6.50 14.81 -11.96
C ASP A 21 -6.79 14.12 -10.61
N LEU A 22 -6.20 12.94 -10.40
CA LEU A 22 -6.30 12.20 -9.14
C LEU A 22 -5.59 12.95 -8.01
N THR A 23 -4.37 13.44 -8.24
CA THR A 23 -3.60 14.22 -7.26
C THR A 23 -4.36 15.49 -6.86
N LEU A 24 -4.96 16.19 -7.83
CA LEU A 24 -5.77 17.37 -7.56
C LEU A 24 -7.04 17.02 -6.75
N ALA A 25 -7.69 15.89 -7.02
CA ALA A 25 -8.85 15.42 -6.26
C ALA A 25 -8.46 15.06 -4.82
N ALA A 26 -7.35 14.33 -4.64
CA ALA A 26 -6.81 14.00 -3.32
C ALA A 26 -6.53 15.26 -2.49
N LEU A 27 -5.86 16.25 -3.07
CA LEU A 27 -5.58 17.52 -2.41
C LEU A 27 -6.86 18.29 -2.06
N ARG A 28 -7.85 18.38 -2.98
CA ARG A 28 -9.13 19.06 -2.70
C ARG A 28 -9.83 18.44 -1.49
N THR A 29 -9.94 17.12 -1.46
CA THR A 29 -10.62 16.44 -0.34
C THR A 29 -9.81 16.53 0.95
N LEU A 30 -8.48 16.38 0.91
CA LEU A 30 -7.62 16.56 2.07
C LEU A 30 -7.86 17.91 2.74
N TYR A 31 -7.77 19.02 1.97
CA TYR A 31 -7.96 20.37 2.52
C TYR A 31 -9.40 20.68 2.92
N ALA A 32 -10.39 20.13 2.21
CA ALA A 32 -11.81 20.35 2.53
C ALA A 32 -12.27 19.61 3.79
N THR A 33 -11.68 18.45 4.10
CA THR A 33 -12.19 17.53 5.13
C THR A 33 -11.35 17.46 6.39
N THR A 34 -10.13 18.04 6.41
CA THR A 34 -9.25 18.13 7.58
C THR A 34 -9.38 19.50 8.21
N GLN A 35 -10.00 19.58 9.39
CA GLN A 35 -10.36 20.86 10.00
C GLN A 35 -9.72 21.10 11.37
N ALA A 36 -9.48 20.06 12.15
CA ALA A 36 -8.94 20.15 13.50
C ALA A 36 -7.41 19.99 13.57
N THR A 37 -6.80 19.39 12.53
CA THR A 37 -5.37 19.11 12.47
C THR A 37 -4.66 20.12 11.58
N GLY A 38 -3.68 20.84 12.13
CA GLY A 38 -2.74 21.60 11.31
C GLY A 38 -1.77 20.66 10.60
N PHE A 39 -1.56 20.84 9.30
CA PHE A 39 -0.67 19.98 8.53
C PHE A 39 0.08 20.76 7.46
N HIS A 40 1.23 20.23 7.09
CA HIS A 40 2.03 20.63 5.94
C HIS A 40 1.92 19.55 4.87
N THR A 41 1.65 19.93 3.63
CA THR A 41 1.56 18.98 2.52
C THR A 41 2.76 19.10 1.61
N VAL A 42 3.41 17.99 1.37
CA VAL A 42 4.50 17.86 0.39
C VAL A 42 4.06 16.91 -0.72
N VAL A 43 4.02 17.41 -1.94
CA VAL A 43 3.83 16.58 -3.13
C VAL A 43 5.19 16.37 -3.78
N LEU A 44 5.63 15.13 -3.92
CA LEU A 44 6.76 14.77 -4.74
C LEU A 44 6.24 14.33 -6.12
N ASP A 45 6.47 15.16 -7.12
CA ASP A 45 6.24 14.80 -8.52
C ASP A 45 7.39 13.92 -9.00
N ASN A 46 7.07 12.69 -9.31
CA ASN A 46 8.04 11.62 -9.58
C ASN A 46 8.42 11.53 -11.07
N ALA A 47 8.76 12.68 -11.67
CA ALA A 47 9.04 12.88 -13.10
C ALA A 47 7.79 12.64 -13.99
N SER A 48 6.65 13.24 -13.66
CA SER A 48 5.45 13.18 -14.48
C SER A 48 5.58 13.95 -15.79
N SER A 49 4.94 13.45 -16.83
CA SER A 49 4.87 14.09 -18.16
C SER A 49 3.48 14.61 -18.53
N ASP A 50 2.49 14.46 -17.63
CA ASP A 50 1.09 14.82 -17.85
C ASP A 50 0.72 16.23 -17.35
N GLY A 51 1.70 17.02 -16.90
CA GLY A 51 1.49 18.35 -16.34
C GLY A 51 1.03 18.36 -14.88
N SER A 52 1.14 17.23 -14.15
CA SER A 52 0.79 17.11 -12.73
C SER A 52 1.45 18.18 -11.88
N ALA A 53 2.75 18.37 -12.04
CA ALA A 53 3.54 19.29 -11.22
C ALA A 53 3.07 20.75 -11.33
N ASP A 54 2.82 21.24 -12.55
CA ASP A 54 2.36 22.60 -12.80
C ASP A 54 0.94 22.81 -12.28
N ALA A 55 0.06 21.84 -12.50
CA ALA A 55 -1.31 21.90 -12.04
C ALA A 55 -1.41 21.94 -10.49
N VAL A 56 -0.52 21.24 -9.77
CA VAL A 56 -0.47 21.31 -8.30
C VAL A 56 -0.07 22.71 -7.82
N VAL A 57 0.98 23.31 -8.41
CA VAL A 57 1.43 24.66 -8.03
C VAL A 57 0.35 25.71 -8.30
N GLU A 58 -0.34 25.61 -9.44
CA GLU A 58 -1.39 26.53 -9.83
C GLU A 58 -2.62 26.42 -8.89
N ALA A 59 -3.07 25.21 -8.60
CA ALA A 59 -4.30 24.99 -7.84
C ALA A 59 -4.09 25.04 -6.31
N PHE A 60 -2.89 24.73 -5.82
CA PHE A 60 -2.58 24.63 -4.39
C PHE A 60 -1.24 25.31 -4.06
N PRO A 61 -1.16 26.65 -4.09
CA PRO A 61 0.10 27.38 -3.84
C PRO A 61 0.67 27.19 -2.42
N GLN A 62 -0.12 26.65 -1.49
CA GLN A 62 0.31 26.32 -0.12
C GLN A 62 1.01 24.95 -0.02
N VAL A 63 0.97 24.13 -1.07
CA VAL A 63 1.63 22.82 -1.11
C VAL A 63 3.10 22.99 -1.45
N GLU A 64 3.97 22.37 -0.70
CA GLU A 64 5.38 22.24 -1.10
C GLU A 64 5.50 21.19 -2.21
N LEU A 65 6.02 21.61 -3.39
CA LEU A 65 6.23 20.71 -4.51
C LEU A 65 7.71 20.40 -4.68
N ILE A 66 8.05 19.11 -4.65
CA ILE A 66 9.38 18.60 -5.02
C ILE A 66 9.28 17.97 -6.41
N ARG A 67 10.05 18.49 -7.37
CA ARG A 67 10.12 17.94 -8.74
C ARG A 67 11.30 16.99 -8.86
N SER A 68 11.05 15.72 -9.05
CA SER A 68 12.10 14.76 -9.38
C SER A 68 12.42 14.78 -10.88
N THR A 69 13.67 14.54 -11.22
CA THR A 69 14.12 14.39 -12.61
C THR A 69 13.99 12.95 -13.13
N GLU A 70 13.76 11.99 -12.24
CA GLU A 70 13.59 10.57 -12.55
C GLU A 70 12.48 9.96 -11.69
N ASN A 71 11.88 8.86 -12.14
CA ASN A 71 10.92 8.11 -11.34
C ASN A 71 11.67 7.29 -10.26
N LEU A 72 11.64 7.78 -9.02
CA LEU A 72 12.29 7.18 -7.85
C LEU A 72 11.59 5.91 -7.33
N GLY A 73 10.38 5.60 -7.84
CA GLY A 73 9.49 4.63 -7.23
C GLY A 73 8.83 5.16 -5.96
N PHE A 74 8.04 4.33 -5.31
CA PHE A 74 7.27 4.75 -4.12
C PHE A 74 8.14 4.85 -2.86
N ALA A 75 8.96 3.83 -2.60
CA ALA A 75 9.79 3.76 -1.39
C ALA A 75 10.78 4.93 -1.29
N ARG A 76 11.58 5.16 -2.33
CA ARG A 76 12.61 6.21 -2.33
C ARG A 76 11.99 7.60 -2.30
N ALA A 77 10.89 7.82 -3.03
CA ALA A 77 10.21 9.10 -3.05
C ALA A 77 9.67 9.50 -1.66
N ASN A 78 9.01 8.56 -0.94
CA ASN A 78 8.56 8.80 0.42
C ASN A 78 9.74 9.04 1.39
N ASN A 79 10.83 8.28 1.27
CA ASN A 79 12.01 8.47 2.12
C ASN A 79 12.63 9.86 1.93
N VAL A 80 12.68 10.38 0.69
CA VAL A 80 13.20 11.73 0.39
C VAL A 80 12.39 12.80 1.11
N VAL A 81 11.05 12.73 1.03
CA VAL A 81 10.18 13.70 1.70
C VAL A 81 10.25 13.56 3.22
N ALA A 82 10.18 12.32 3.72
CA ALA A 82 10.22 12.05 5.16
C ALA A 82 11.52 12.52 5.82
N ALA A 83 12.66 12.44 5.12
CA ALA A 83 13.96 12.92 5.62
C ALA A 83 14.02 14.45 5.82
N ALA A 84 13.25 15.21 5.03
CA ALA A 84 13.16 16.66 5.16
C ALA A 84 12.06 17.12 6.14
N ALA A 85 11.12 16.25 6.48
CA ALA A 85 9.99 16.56 7.35
C ALA A 85 10.42 16.87 8.79
N ARG A 86 9.77 17.87 9.39
CA ARG A 86 10.04 18.30 10.79
C ARG A 86 8.87 18.04 11.73
N SER A 87 7.72 17.64 11.21
CA SER A 87 6.51 17.33 11.98
C SER A 87 6.71 16.10 12.87
N GLU A 88 5.93 16.03 13.94
CA GLU A 88 5.91 14.83 14.82
C GLU A 88 5.39 13.59 14.08
N TRP A 89 4.44 13.79 13.17
CA TRP A 89 3.76 12.72 12.44
C TRP A 89 3.96 12.83 10.94
N LEU A 90 4.04 11.67 10.28
CA LEU A 90 4.07 11.52 8.82
C LEU A 90 2.82 10.76 8.40
N LEU A 91 2.08 11.30 7.44
CA LEU A 91 0.96 10.64 6.78
C LEU A 91 1.30 10.40 5.31
N LEU A 92 1.45 9.15 4.93
CA LEU A 92 1.53 8.79 3.52
C LEU A 92 0.10 8.72 2.98
N LEU A 93 -0.15 9.43 1.90
CA LEU A 93 -1.45 9.50 1.23
C LEU A 93 -1.25 9.29 -0.27
N ASN A 94 -1.89 8.26 -0.85
CA ASN A 94 -1.78 8.03 -2.28
C ASN A 94 -2.52 9.10 -3.11
N PRO A 95 -2.05 9.42 -4.32
CA PRO A 95 -2.68 10.40 -5.19
C PRO A 95 -4.06 9.96 -5.72
N ASP A 96 -4.37 8.65 -5.69
CA ASP A 96 -5.66 8.08 -6.13
C ASP A 96 -6.63 7.82 -4.96
N THR A 97 -6.53 8.66 -3.90
CA THR A 97 -7.39 8.61 -2.73
C THR A 97 -8.20 9.90 -2.56
N GLU A 98 -9.37 9.81 -1.94
CA GLU A 98 -10.15 10.97 -1.50
C GLU A 98 -10.50 10.81 -0.03
N CYS A 99 -10.20 11.84 0.78
CA CYS A 99 -10.48 11.83 2.21
C CYS A 99 -11.96 12.08 2.47
N HIS A 100 -12.58 11.26 3.31
CA HIS A 100 -13.91 11.53 3.85
C HIS A 100 -13.84 12.55 4.99
N PRO A 101 -14.96 13.20 5.37
CA PRO A 101 -14.98 14.18 6.44
C PRO A 101 -14.35 13.67 7.75
N GLY A 102 -13.36 14.40 8.26
CA GLY A 102 -12.66 14.08 9.50
C GLY A 102 -11.68 12.90 9.41
N ALA A 103 -11.41 12.32 8.24
CA ALA A 103 -10.57 11.13 8.12
C ALA A 103 -9.17 11.30 8.74
N VAL A 104 -8.50 12.42 8.43
CA VAL A 104 -7.15 12.70 8.95
C VAL A 104 -7.21 13.09 10.44
N ASP A 105 -8.18 13.89 10.82
CA ASP A 105 -8.38 14.31 12.22
C ASP A 105 -8.62 13.11 13.14
N ASN A 106 -9.51 12.20 12.72
CA ASN A 106 -9.83 10.98 13.46
C ASN A 106 -8.63 10.02 13.52
N LEU A 107 -7.88 9.88 12.41
CA LEU A 107 -6.70 9.02 12.40
C LEU A 107 -5.61 9.53 13.36
N LEU A 108 -5.36 10.82 13.38
CA LEU A 108 -4.38 11.41 14.30
C LEU A 108 -4.84 11.33 15.76
N ALA A 109 -6.12 11.58 16.04
CA ALA A 109 -6.70 11.42 17.37
C ALA A 109 -6.59 9.96 17.85
N PHE A 110 -6.92 9.01 16.99
CA PHE A 110 -6.77 7.58 17.25
C PHE A 110 -5.31 7.19 17.53
N ALA A 111 -4.38 7.71 16.76
CA ALA A 111 -2.95 7.44 16.95
C ALA A 111 -2.43 7.94 18.29
N ARG A 112 -2.86 9.12 18.71
CA ARG A 112 -2.50 9.70 20.02
C ARG A 112 -3.07 8.88 21.18
N ALA A 113 -4.25 8.31 21.03
CA ALA A 113 -4.90 7.47 22.03
C ALA A 113 -4.31 6.04 22.10
N ASN A 114 -3.56 5.59 21.10
CA ASN A 114 -3.03 4.22 20.98
C ASN A 114 -1.53 4.19 20.69
N PRO A 115 -0.66 4.80 21.52
CA PRO A 115 0.77 4.97 21.21
C PRO A 115 1.53 3.66 20.98
N GLN A 116 1.03 2.54 21.51
CA GLN A 116 1.62 1.20 21.36
C GLN A 116 1.54 0.65 19.93
N ALA A 117 0.65 1.18 19.09
CA ALA A 117 0.49 0.69 17.73
C ALA A 117 1.61 1.15 16.79
N GLY A 118 2.11 2.38 16.96
CA GLY A 118 3.22 2.94 16.20
C GLY A 118 2.92 3.27 14.74
N ILE A 119 2.12 2.44 14.06
CA ILE A 119 1.66 2.63 12.67
C ILE A 119 0.14 2.47 12.64
N TYR A 120 -0.51 3.38 11.93
CA TYR A 120 -1.97 3.50 11.94
C TYR A 120 -2.51 3.66 10.52
N GLY A 121 -3.70 3.10 10.29
CA GLY A 121 -4.45 3.26 9.05
C GLY A 121 -5.93 3.39 9.28
N GLY A 122 -6.63 3.67 8.21
CA GLY A 122 -8.08 3.79 8.21
C GLY A 122 -8.77 2.72 7.38
N ARG A 123 -10.08 2.86 7.26
CA ARG A 123 -10.92 2.04 6.38
C ARG A 123 -10.90 2.62 4.98
N THR A 124 -10.76 1.78 3.96
CA THR A 124 -10.85 2.20 2.56
C THR A 124 -12.12 1.68 1.91
N VAL A 125 -12.71 2.49 1.03
CA VAL A 125 -13.88 2.14 0.23
C VAL A 125 -13.64 2.42 -1.26
N PHE A 126 -14.39 1.76 -2.12
CA PHE A 126 -14.47 2.11 -3.53
C PHE A 126 -15.40 3.32 -3.75
N PRO A 127 -15.40 3.96 -4.95
CA PRO A 127 -16.29 5.11 -5.24
C PRO A 127 -17.78 4.83 -5.04
N ASP A 128 -18.20 3.58 -5.15
CA ASP A 128 -19.58 3.13 -4.91
C ASP A 128 -19.90 2.83 -3.44
N GLY A 129 -18.96 3.14 -2.52
CA GLY A 129 -19.09 2.93 -1.07
C GLY A 129 -18.86 1.49 -0.61
N ARG A 130 -18.67 0.53 -1.52
CA ARG A 130 -18.31 -0.84 -1.13
C ARG A 130 -16.95 -0.89 -0.47
N LEU A 131 -16.79 -1.83 0.46
CA LEU A 131 -15.51 -2.07 1.12
C LEU A 131 -14.41 -2.36 0.09
N ASN A 132 -13.34 -1.59 0.17
CA ASN A 132 -12.05 -1.93 -0.42
C ASN A 132 -11.17 -2.56 0.67
N ILE A 133 -10.85 -3.84 0.52
CA ILE A 133 -10.08 -4.57 1.54
C ILE A 133 -8.60 -4.15 1.60
N ALA A 134 -8.12 -3.35 0.63
CA ALA A 134 -6.72 -2.94 0.50
C ALA A 134 -6.33 -1.80 1.47
N SER A 135 -6.88 -1.79 2.68
CA SER A 135 -6.45 -0.90 3.78
C SER A 135 -5.40 -1.54 4.66
N CYS A 136 -5.47 -2.85 4.82
CA CYS A 136 -4.60 -3.61 5.73
C CYS A 136 -4.60 -5.10 5.39
N TRP A 137 -3.55 -5.79 5.83
CA TRP A 137 -3.35 -7.22 5.62
C TRP A 137 -2.74 -7.88 6.86
N ASN A 138 -2.94 -9.18 7.00
CA ASN A 138 -2.07 -9.98 7.85
C ASN A 138 -0.78 -10.35 7.10
N ARG A 139 0.25 -10.65 7.86
CA ARG A 139 1.56 -11.09 7.33
C ARG A 139 1.44 -12.40 6.54
N ILE A 140 2.36 -12.55 5.62
CA ILE A 140 2.53 -13.77 4.84
C ILE A 140 3.06 -14.87 5.77
N THR A 141 2.34 -15.99 5.88
CA THR A 141 2.71 -17.16 6.70
C THR A 141 2.88 -18.40 5.81
N PRO A 142 3.57 -19.47 6.27
CA PRO A 142 3.62 -20.73 5.53
C PRO A 142 2.24 -21.28 5.19
N TRP A 143 1.27 -21.15 6.10
CA TRP A 143 -0.10 -21.56 5.86
C TRP A 143 -0.79 -20.72 4.79
N SER A 144 -0.69 -19.40 4.85
CA SER A 144 -1.32 -18.52 3.84
C SER A 144 -0.75 -18.76 2.44
N VAL A 145 0.58 -18.97 2.32
CA VAL A 145 1.20 -19.27 1.03
C VAL A 145 0.80 -20.66 0.53
N LEU A 146 0.65 -21.66 1.40
CA LEU A 146 0.13 -22.98 1.02
C LEU A 146 -1.31 -22.87 0.49
N CYS A 147 -2.19 -22.16 1.20
CA CYS A 147 -3.57 -21.93 0.76
C CYS A 147 -3.63 -21.19 -0.59
N LEU A 148 -2.75 -20.20 -0.78
CA LEU A 148 -2.62 -19.47 -2.03
C LEU A 148 -2.14 -20.38 -3.18
N ALA A 149 -1.10 -21.18 -2.92
CA ALA A 149 -0.47 -22.06 -3.92
C ALA A 149 -1.42 -23.18 -4.37
N THR A 150 -2.16 -23.78 -3.46
CA THR A 150 -3.12 -24.86 -3.74
C THR A 150 -4.47 -24.35 -4.25
N GLY A 151 -4.74 -23.05 -4.17
CA GLY A 151 -6.01 -22.46 -4.60
C GLY A 151 -7.10 -22.46 -3.52
N LEU A 152 -6.84 -22.90 -2.29
CA LEU A 152 -7.81 -22.90 -1.18
C LEU A 152 -8.33 -21.50 -0.87
N THR A 153 -7.46 -20.47 -0.90
CA THR A 153 -7.89 -19.08 -0.76
C THR A 153 -8.93 -18.66 -1.81
N ALA A 154 -8.78 -19.14 -3.05
CA ALA A 154 -9.73 -18.82 -4.13
C ALA A 154 -11.02 -19.65 -4.04
N ALA A 155 -10.93 -20.88 -3.57
CA ALA A 155 -12.08 -21.77 -3.38
C ALA A 155 -12.96 -21.36 -2.18
N PHE A 156 -12.33 -20.81 -1.14
CA PHE A 156 -12.98 -20.40 0.10
C PHE A 156 -12.69 -18.93 0.44
N PRO A 157 -13.08 -17.98 -0.44
CA PRO A 157 -12.89 -16.56 -0.18
C PRO A 157 -13.69 -16.17 1.07
N ARG A 158 -13.13 -15.28 1.88
CA ARG A 158 -13.66 -14.83 3.19
C ARG A 158 -13.58 -15.88 4.32
N SER A 159 -12.95 -17.02 4.11
CA SER A 159 -12.70 -17.98 5.18
C SER A 159 -11.61 -17.47 6.14
N ALA A 160 -11.89 -17.43 7.42
CA ALA A 160 -10.88 -17.09 8.43
C ALA A 160 -9.70 -18.08 8.44
N LEU A 161 -9.90 -19.32 7.94
CA LEU A 161 -8.87 -20.35 7.89
C LEU A 161 -8.06 -20.33 6.60
N PHE A 162 -8.70 -20.09 5.44
CA PHE A 162 -8.06 -20.22 4.12
C PHE A 162 -7.74 -18.87 3.46
N ASP A 163 -8.33 -17.78 3.95
CA ASP A 163 -8.08 -16.41 3.47
C ASP A 163 -7.52 -15.54 4.62
N THR A 164 -6.44 -16.03 5.23
CA THR A 164 -5.88 -15.45 6.46
C THR A 164 -5.21 -14.10 6.22
N GLU A 165 -4.62 -13.86 5.06
CA GLU A 165 -3.98 -12.57 4.74
C GLU A 165 -5.02 -11.46 4.59
N ALA A 166 -6.13 -11.72 3.92
CA ALA A 166 -7.23 -10.76 3.78
C ALA A 166 -8.16 -10.70 5.02
N MET A 167 -7.86 -11.49 6.05
CA MET A 167 -8.62 -11.57 7.32
C MET A 167 -10.07 -12.02 7.14
N GLY A 168 -10.30 -12.91 6.17
CA GLY A 168 -11.60 -13.51 5.93
C GLY A 168 -12.67 -12.48 5.54
N GLY A 169 -13.85 -12.60 6.15
CA GLY A 169 -15.00 -11.72 5.86
C GLY A 169 -15.06 -10.41 6.66
N TRP A 170 -14.01 -10.04 7.40
CA TRP A 170 -14.03 -8.82 8.21
C TRP A 170 -14.22 -7.55 7.37
N GLN A 171 -15.21 -6.73 7.74
CA GLN A 171 -15.63 -5.55 6.99
C GLN A 171 -14.81 -4.29 7.29
N ARG A 172 -13.73 -4.38 8.08
CA ARG A 172 -12.92 -3.25 8.56
C ARG A 172 -13.77 -2.21 9.30
N ASP A 173 -14.79 -2.66 9.99
CA ASP A 173 -15.82 -1.88 10.68
C ASP A 173 -15.61 -1.79 12.20
N THR A 174 -14.50 -2.30 12.68
CA THR A 174 -14.07 -2.27 14.07
C THR A 174 -12.58 -1.91 14.16
N VAL A 175 -12.18 -1.28 15.26
CA VAL A 175 -10.76 -1.08 15.59
C VAL A 175 -10.10 -2.44 15.76
N ARG A 176 -8.94 -2.63 15.11
CA ARG A 176 -8.24 -3.90 15.17
C ARG A 176 -6.74 -3.76 14.97
N GLU A 177 -5.96 -4.58 15.70
CA GLU A 177 -4.56 -4.84 15.35
C GLU A 177 -4.47 -5.61 14.04
N VAL A 178 -3.51 -5.21 13.21
CA VAL A 178 -3.20 -5.84 11.92
C VAL A 178 -1.69 -6.03 11.79
N ASP A 179 -1.26 -6.90 10.90
CA ASP A 179 0.18 -7.04 10.69
C ASP A 179 0.73 -5.94 9.77
N ILE A 180 -0.07 -5.48 8.81
CA ILE A 180 0.33 -4.55 7.75
C ILE A 180 -0.76 -3.50 7.57
N VAL A 181 -0.40 -2.23 7.62
CA VAL A 181 -1.19 -1.09 7.14
C VAL A 181 -0.68 -0.71 5.76
N VAL A 182 -1.58 -0.52 4.79
CA VAL A 182 -1.21 -0.20 3.41
C VAL A 182 -0.82 1.26 3.27
N GLY A 183 0.20 1.51 2.45
CA GLY A 183 0.80 2.84 2.25
C GLY A 183 -0.11 3.90 1.64
N CYS A 184 -1.33 3.54 1.20
CA CYS A 184 -2.28 4.50 0.63
C CYS A 184 -2.86 5.50 1.67
N PHE A 185 -2.88 5.10 2.96
CA PHE A 185 -3.32 5.94 4.09
C PHE A 185 -2.65 5.43 5.36
N LEU A 186 -1.35 5.72 5.50
CA LEU A 186 -0.49 5.23 6.57
C LEU A 186 0.05 6.39 7.39
N LEU A 187 -0.33 6.43 8.67
CA LEU A 187 0.18 7.39 9.65
C LEU A 187 1.22 6.72 10.54
N ILE A 188 2.34 7.41 10.76
CA ILE A 188 3.44 6.92 11.61
C ILE A 188 4.10 8.11 12.34
N ARG A 189 4.61 7.89 13.56
CA ARG A 189 5.47 8.87 14.19
C ARG A 189 6.80 8.99 13.43
N ARG A 190 7.26 10.22 13.18
CA ARG A 190 8.53 10.47 12.50
C ARG A 190 9.71 9.79 13.23
N GLU A 191 9.73 9.83 14.56
CA GLU A 191 10.75 9.15 15.37
C GLU A 191 10.80 7.63 15.10
N LEU A 192 9.63 6.98 14.98
CA LEU A 192 9.59 5.55 14.63
C LEU A 192 10.03 5.30 13.19
N TRP A 193 9.63 6.17 12.26
CA TRP A 193 10.09 6.11 10.86
C TRP A 193 11.62 6.18 10.78
N GLU A 194 12.24 7.14 11.46
CA GLU A 194 13.69 7.31 11.53
C GLU A 194 14.37 6.11 12.19
N ARG A 195 13.83 5.61 13.29
CA ARG A 195 14.34 4.41 14.00
C ARG A 195 14.31 3.16 13.12
N LEU A 196 13.30 3.05 12.24
CA LEU A 196 13.18 1.97 11.26
C LEU A 196 14.07 2.19 10.02
N GLY A 197 14.61 3.40 9.82
CA GLY A 197 15.35 3.77 8.62
C GLY A 197 14.46 4.01 7.39
N GLY A 198 13.19 4.27 7.59
CA GLY A 198 12.21 4.45 6.52
C GLY A 198 11.89 3.16 5.75
N PHE A 199 11.47 3.29 4.51
CA PHE A 199 11.28 2.17 3.60
C PHE A 199 12.61 1.59 3.13
N ASP A 200 12.66 0.27 2.97
CA ASP A 200 13.80 -0.42 2.36
C ASP A 200 13.84 -0.15 0.85
N LEU A 201 14.94 0.46 0.41
CA LEU A 201 15.12 0.88 -0.99
C LEU A 201 15.31 -0.27 -1.99
N ARG A 202 15.39 -1.52 -1.53
CA ARG A 202 15.32 -2.69 -2.42
C ARG A 202 13.95 -2.76 -3.10
N TYR A 203 12.87 -2.32 -2.41
CA TYR A 203 11.54 -2.24 -3.00
C TYR A 203 11.42 -0.99 -3.86
N PHE A 204 11.19 -1.18 -5.16
CA PHE A 204 10.85 -0.06 -6.03
C PHE A 204 9.39 0.36 -5.83
N MET A 205 8.48 -0.63 -5.74
CA MET A 205 7.05 -0.47 -5.52
C MET A 205 6.44 -1.80 -5.05
N TYR A 206 5.50 -1.75 -4.10
CA TYR A 206 4.82 -2.86 -3.43
C TYR A 206 5.71 -3.61 -2.44
N GLY A 207 5.21 -3.80 -1.24
CA GLY A 207 5.81 -4.57 -0.15
C GLY A 207 6.68 -3.77 0.80
N GLU A 208 7.07 -2.54 0.46
CA GLU A 208 7.82 -1.64 1.32
C GLU A 208 7.08 -1.30 2.62
N GLU A 209 5.77 -1.07 2.56
CA GLU A 209 4.94 -0.84 3.74
C GLU A 209 4.76 -2.11 4.57
N ALA A 210 4.68 -3.27 3.91
CA ALA A 210 4.61 -4.54 4.61
C ALA A 210 5.92 -4.82 5.37
N ASP A 211 7.06 -4.61 4.74
CA ASP A 211 8.36 -4.71 5.39
C ASP A 211 8.50 -3.74 6.57
N LEU A 212 8.12 -2.46 6.38
CA LEU A 212 8.14 -1.44 7.43
C LEU A 212 7.30 -1.87 8.64
N CYS A 213 6.06 -2.31 8.43
CA CYS A 213 5.17 -2.77 9.48
C CYS A 213 5.74 -4.00 10.21
N LEU A 214 6.30 -4.96 9.48
CA LEU A 214 6.90 -6.16 10.08
C LEU A 214 8.18 -5.84 10.86
N ARG A 215 8.98 -4.85 10.44
CA ARG A 215 10.12 -4.33 11.23
C ARG A 215 9.64 -3.62 12.49
N ALA A 216 8.58 -2.82 12.42
CA ALA A 216 7.96 -2.19 13.58
C ALA A 216 7.45 -3.24 14.59
N ARG A 217 6.83 -4.32 14.12
CA ARG A 217 6.39 -5.44 14.98
C ARG A 217 7.54 -6.12 15.71
N ARG A 218 8.71 -6.24 15.08
CA ARG A 218 9.92 -6.77 15.75
C ARG A 218 10.42 -5.85 16.89
N LEU A 219 10.08 -4.58 16.85
CA LEU A 219 10.36 -3.61 17.91
C LEU A 219 9.26 -3.55 18.99
N GLY A 220 8.22 -4.39 18.88
CA GLY A 220 7.11 -4.47 19.84
C GLY A 220 5.93 -3.56 19.54
N PHE A 221 5.90 -2.89 18.38
CA PHE A 221 4.73 -2.13 17.94
C PHE A 221 3.69 -3.05 17.30
N HIS A 222 2.41 -2.68 17.42
CA HIS A 222 1.29 -3.46 16.91
C HIS A 222 0.42 -2.58 16.00
N PRO A 223 0.71 -2.50 14.68
CA PRO A 223 -0.05 -1.66 13.76
C PRO A 223 -1.56 -1.85 13.90
N MET A 224 -2.33 -0.75 13.82
CA MET A 224 -3.78 -0.77 14.02
C MET A 224 -4.50 0.01 12.92
N ILE A 225 -5.75 -0.38 12.67
CA ILE A 225 -6.67 0.45 11.88
C ILE A 225 -7.90 0.84 12.68
N THR A 226 -8.51 1.97 12.28
CA THR A 226 -9.78 2.44 12.80
C THR A 226 -10.79 2.65 11.66
N PRO A 227 -12.07 2.27 11.83
CA PRO A 227 -13.11 2.58 10.86
C PRO A 227 -13.50 4.06 10.83
N ASP A 228 -13.18 4.82 11.89
CA ASP A 228 -13.55 6.24 12.03
C ASP A 228 -12.72 7.16 11.12
N ALA A 229 -11.61 6.65 10.59
CA ALA A 229 -10.79 7.31 9.59
C ALA A 229 -11.02 6.63 8.22
N GLN A 230 -11.87 7.21 7.39
CA GLN A 230 -12.25 6.59 6.12
C GLN A 230 -11.79 7.41 4.93
N ILE A 231 -11.26 6.70 3.90
CA ILE A 231 -10.93 7.27 2.60
C ILE A 231 -11.56 6.45 1.46
N MET A 232 -11.83 7.08 0.33
CA MET A 232 -12.04 6.39 -0.94
C MET A 232 -10.67 6.10 -1.57
N HIS A 233 -10.50 4.92 -2.23
CA HIS A 233 -9.26 4.56 -2.91
C HIS A 233 -9.57 3.79 -4.20
N LEU A 234 -9.12 4.32 -5.34
CA LEU A 234 -9.44 3.78 -6.65
C LEU A 234 -8.68 2.50 -7.00
N VAL A 235 -7.56 2.24 -6.37
CA VAL A 235 -6.66 1.08 -6.55
C VAL A 235 -6.23 0.84 -8.00
N GLY A 236 -4.96 1.05 -8.27
CA GLY A 236 -4.34 0.68 -9.55
C GLY A 236 -4.60 1.65 -10.70
N ALA A 237 -5.18 2.83 -10.44
CA ALA A 237 -5.36 3.86 -11.46
C ALA A 237 -4.02 4.35 -12.06
N ALA A 238 -2.93 4.23 -11.29
CA ALA A 238 -1.57 4.61 -11.73
C ALA A 238 -0.78 3.46 -12.40
N SER A 239 -1.36 2.25 -12.58
CA SER A 239 -0.62 1.08 -13.07
C SER A 239 -0.70 0.92 -14.59
N ALA A 240 0.42 1.08 -15.30
CA ALA A 240 0.51 0.98 -16.75
C ALA A 240 0.33 -0.46 -17.30
N SER A 241 0.64 -1.51 -16.53
CA SER A 241 0.61 -2.91 -16.98
C SER A 241 0.19 -3.88 -15.89
N LYS A 242 -0.88 -4.64 -16.13
CA LYS A 242 -1.37 -5.68 -15.20
C LYS A 242 -0.34 -6.79 -14.95
N VAL A 243 0.42 -7.20 -15.97
CA VAL A 243 1.48 -8.21 -15.83
C VAL A 243 2.66 -7.66 -15.05
N GLY A 244 3.12 -6.44 -15.39
CA GLY A 244 4.21 -5.77 -14.66
C GLY A 244 3.89 -5.63 -13.18
N THR A 245 2.71 -5.13 -12.84
CA THR A 245 2.21 -5.05 -11.46
C THR A 245 2.24 -6.41 -10.76
N ARG A 246 1.76 -7.47 -11.42
CA ARG A 246 1.76 -8.81 -10.85
C ARG A 246 3.17 -9.30 -10.52
N ILE A 247 4.11 -9.04 -11.43
CA ILE A 247 5.53 -9.41 -11.22
C ILE A 247 6.11 -8.67 -10.03
N LEU A 248 5.91 -7.36 -9.91
CA LEU A 248 6.40 -6.57 -8.78
C LEU A 248 5.79 -7.04 -7.45
N VAL A 249 4.47 -7.25 -7.39
CA VAL A 249 3.80 -7.77 -6.18
C VAL A 249 4.32 -9.16 -5.81
N THR A 250 4.53 -10.04 -6.80
CA THR A 250 5.03 -11.40 -6.52
C THR A 250 6.50 -11.36 -6.08
N LYS A 251 7.30 -10.49 -6.68
CA LYS A 251 8.68 -10.22 -6.30
C LYS A 251 8.77 -9.75 -4.85
N ALA A 252 7.92 -8.78 -4.48
CA ALA A 252 7.79 -8.30 -3.10
C ALA A 252 7.44 -9.44 -2.13
N ARG A 253 6.46 -10.29 -2.46
CA ARG A 253 6.08 -11.43 -1.62
C ARG A 253 7.25 -12.39 -1.38
N VAL A 254 8.04 -12.69 -2.41
CA VAL A 254 9.23 -13.56 -2.27
C VAL A 254 10.29 -12.89 -1.38
N THR A 255 10.47 -11.58 -1.52
CA THR A 255 11.39 -10.82 -0.64
C THR A 255 10.92 -10.84 0.81
N LEU A 256 9.63 -10.59 1.07
CA LEU A 256 9.06 -10.66 2.42
C LEU A 256 9.22 -12.07 3.05
N ILE A 257 9.06 -13.13 2.26
CA ILE A 257 9.34 -14.50 2.71
C ILE A 257 10.82 -14.65 3.10
N ARG A 258 11.74 -14.15 2.29
CA ARG A 258 13.19 -14.24 2.55
C ARG A 258 13.61 -13.46 3.79
N ASP A 259 13.02 -12.29 4.01
CA ASP A 259 13.44 -11.37 5.08
C ASP A 259 12.74 -11.63 6.41
N HIS A 260 11.53 -12.17 6.38
CA HIS A 260 10.69 -12.27 7.58
C HIS A 260 10.37 -13.70 8.04
N TRP A 261 10.67 -14.71 7.24
CA TRP A 261 10.51 -16.09 7.68
C TRP A 261 11.80 -16.66 8.33
N PRO A 262 11.68 -17.70 9.18
CA PRO A 262 12.84 -18.46 9.62
C PRO A 262 13.61 -18.99 8.41
N ARG A 263 14.93 -18.85 8.43
CA ARG A 263 15.81 -19.21 7.29
C ARG A 263 15.55 -20.62 6.73
N GLY A 264 15.28 -21.61 7.61
CA GLY A 264 14.98 -22.98 7.20
C GLY A 264 13.67 -23.16 6.42
N LEU A 265 12.71 -22.23 6.54
CA LEU A 265 11.43 -22.28 5.83
C LEU A 265 11.44 -21.47 4.52
N VAL A 266 12.44 -20.66 4.28
CA VAL A 266 12.53 -19.83 3.06
C VAL A 266 12.49 -20.67 1.77
N PRO A 267 13.26 -21.77 1.63
CA PRO A 267 13.20 -22.61 0.43
C PRO A 267 11.80 -23.17 0.18
N LEU A 268 11.10 -23.58 1.24
CA LEU A 268 9.71 -24.06 1.15
C LEU A 268 8.78 -22.95 0.65
N GLY A 269 8.91 -21.73 1.21
CA GLY A 269 8.10 -20.58 0.78
C GLY A 269 8.30 -20.24 -0.69
N VAL A 270 9.54 -20.23 -1.17
CA VAL A 270 9.88 -19.98 -2.57
C VAL A 270 9.34 -21.09 -3.48
N ALA A 271 9.45 -22.38 -3.06
CA ALA A 271 8.86 -23.50 -3.79
C ALA A 271 7.33 -23.41 -3.87
N MET A 272 6.67 -23.01 -2.80
CA MET A 272 5.21 -22.79 -2.81
C MET A 272 4.82 -21.63 -3.73
N MET A 273 5.60 -20.56 -3.81
CA MET A 273 5.38 -19.47 -4.77
C MET A 273 5.57 -19.93 -6.22
N TRP A 274 6.55 -20.79 -6.48
CA TRP A 274 6.69 -21.45 -7.79
C TRP A 274 5.46 -22.31 -8.11
N LEU A 275 5.01 -23.15 -7.17
CA LEU A 275 3.80 -23.97 -7.31
C LEU A 275 2.56 -23.11 -7.58
N TRP A 276 2.42 -21.96 -6.88
CA TRP A 276 1.34 -21.01 -7.11
C TRP A 276 1.28 -20.53 -8.56
N GLY A 277 2.41 -20.16 -9.15
CA GLY A 277 2.46 -19.76 -10.56
C GLY A 277 2.06 -20.92 -11.50
N GLY A 278 2.56 -22.12 -11.23
CA GLY A 278 2.23 -23.34 -11.99
C GLY A 278 0.74 -23.70 -11.91
N THR A 279 0.13 -23.65 -10.73
CA THR A 279 -1.31 -23.94 -10.56
C THR A 279 -2.19 -22.91 -11.29
N ARG A 280 -1.77 -21.63 -11.36
CA ARG A 280 -2.49 -20.57 -12.11
C ARG A 280 -2.47 -20.81 -13.60
N ILE A 281 -1.32 -21.23 -14.17
CA ILE A 281 -1.23 -21.62 -15.58
C ILE A 281 -2.10 -22.84 -15.86
N ALA A 282 -1.96 -23.92 -15.08
CA ALA A 282 -2.72 -25.14 -15.28
C ALA A 282 -4.23 -24.88 -15.23
N ALA A 283 -4.69 -24.13 -14.24
CA ALA A 283 -6.10 -23.73 -14.15
C ALA A 283 -6.55 -22.89 -15.35
N SER A 284 -5.73 -21.93 -15.81
CA SER A 284 -6.06 -21.08 -16.96
C SER A 284 -6.11 -21.86 -18.26
N TRP A 285 -5.21 -22.85 -18.43
CA TRP A 285 -5.22 -23.75 -19.56
C TRP A 285 -6.50 -24.62 -19.60
N LEU A 286 -6.91 -25.17 -18.46
CA LEU A 286 -8.14 -25.94 -18.36
C LEU A 286 -9.36 -25.07 -18.73
N LEU A 287 -9.45 -23.85 -18.17
CA LEU A 287 -10.53 -22.91 -18.47
C LEU A 287 -10.57 -22.50 -19.95
N ALA A 288 -9.41 -22.35 -20.60
CA ALA A 288 -9.35 -22.07 -22.03
C ALA A 288 -9.89 -23.23 -22.87
N ARG A 289 -9.63 -24.50 -22.46
CA ARG A 289 -10.12 -25.70 -23.15
C ARG A 289 -11.60 -25.98 -22.93
N THR A 290 -12.15 -25.57 -21.80
CA THR A 290 -13.59 -25.77 -21.51
C THR A 290 -14.49 -24.70 -22.14
N GLY A 291 -13.95 -23.81 -22.98
CA GLY A 291 -14.72 -22.81 -23.72
C GLY A 291 -15.18 -21.62 -22.86
N GLN A 292 -14.65 -21.43 -21.65
CA GLN A 292 -14.97 -20.26 -20.85
C GLN A 292 -14.48 -18.98 -21.55
N ARG A 293 -15.38 -18.00 -21.70
CA ARG A 293 -15.20 -16.75 -22.46
C ARG A 293 -13.89 -16.01 -22.16
N ARG A 294 -13.41 -16.03 -20.91
CA ARG A 294 -12.15 -15.39 -20.48
C ARG A 294 -10.96 -16.35 -20.35
N GLY A 295 -11.13 -17.60 -20.73
CA GLY A 295 -10.08 -18.63 -20.63
C GLY A 295 -8.82 -18.28 -21.39
N PRO A 296 -8.89 -17.93 -22.70
CA PRO A 296 -7.71 -17.56 -23.50
C PRO A 296 -6.96 -16.33 -22.97
N GLU A 297 -7.67 -15.26 -22.57
CA GLU A 297 -7.05 -14.07 -21.99
C GLU A 297 -6.30 -14.38 -20.69
N ARG A 298 -6.92 -15.20 -19.82
CA ARG A 298 -6.28 -15.63 -18.56
C ARG A 298 -5.05 -16.48 -18.81
N LEU A 299 -5.12 -17.37 -19.81
CA LEU A 299 -3.98 -18.21 -20.17
C LEU A 299 -2.82 -17.35 -20.68
N MET A 300 -3.08 -16.40 -21.58
CA MET A 300 -2.06 -15.48 -22.08
C MET A 300 -1.42 -14.68 -20.93
N TYR A 301 -2.22 -14.08 -20.06
CA TYR A 301 -1.76 -13.34 -18.89
C TYR A 301 -0.85 -14.17 -17.97
N TRP A 302 -1.29 -15.38 -17.59
CA TRP A 302 -0.52 -16.24 -16.70
C TRP A 302 0.69 -16.87 -17.36
N SER A 303 0.64 -17.09 -18.68
CA SER A 303 1.80 -17.57 -19.46
C SER A 303 2.91 -16.50 -19.46
N GLU A 304 2.57 -15.24 -19.62
CA GLU A 304 3.53 -14.14 -19.56
C GLU A 304 4.12 -13.97 -18.13
N VAL A 305 3.29 -14.00 -17.10
CA VAL A 305 3.76 -13.97 -15.70
C VAL A 305 4.70 -15.14 -15.40
N TRP A 306 4.38 -16.33 -15.90
CA TRP A 306 5.20 -17.52 -15.72
C TRP A 306 6.50 -17.49 -16.53
N ALA A 307 6.47 -17.02 -17.75
CA ALA A 307 7.67 -16.87 -18.59
C ALA A 307 8.74 -16.04 -17.85
N ARG A 308 8.29 -15.03 -17.10
CA ARG A 308 9.14 -14.15 -16.29
C ARG A 308 9.36 -14.64 -14.83
N ARG A 309 9.13 -15.94 -14.54
CA ARG A 309 9.23 -16.47 -13.17
C ARG A 309 10.61 -16.32 -12.52
N ALA A 310 11.68 -16.33 -13.30
CA ALA A 310 13.02 -16.12 -12.77
C ALA A 310 13.19 -14.72 -12.12
N GLU A 311 12.48 -13.69 -12.61
CA GLU A 311 12.52 -12.35 -12.07
C GLU A 311 11.87 -12.30 -10.69
N TRP A 312 10.66 -12.83 -10.54
CA TRP A 312 9.92 -12.72 -9.28
C TRP A 312 10.31 -13.78 -8.23
N LEU A 313 10.83 -14.95 -8.65
CA LEU A 313 11.38 -15.93 -7.69
C LEU A 313 12.70 -15.47 -7.06
N LYS A 314 13.43 -14.58 -7.73
CA LYS A 314 14.64 -13.98 -7.18
C LYS A 314 14.31 -13.05 -6.00
N GLY A 315 13.16 -12.38 -6.01
CA GLY A 315 12.85 -11.27 -5.11
C GLY A 315 13.55 -9.98 -5.56
N TYR A 316 13.47 -8.97 -4.71
CA TYR A 316 14.20 -7.71 -4.86
C TYR A 316 15.65 -7.87 -4.46
#